data_e719400f3a036e91ac524b7f06d52be3
#
_entry.id   e719400f3a036e91ac524b7f06d52be3
#
_cell.length_a   1.000
_cell.length_b   1.000
_cell.length_c   1.000
_cell.angle_alpha   90.00
_cell.angle_beta   90.00
_cell.angle_gamma   90.00
#
_symmetry.space_group_name_H-M   'P 1'
#
loop_
_entity.id
_entity.type
_entity.pdbx_description
1 polymer ?
#
loop_
_entity_poly.entity_id
_entity_poly.type
_entity_poly.pdbx_seq_one_letter_code
_entity_poly.pdbx_strand_id
1 'polypeptide(L)'
;MGISKGLSQNMRIAIIGGGISGLVSAYNLSPGHNVTIYEKSDEIGGLLTSYHREQYSIEKFYHHFFSRDIMFLNLLEELGLSKDILWLKGSTGTYQNGMIYPLTTPFEILRYPLLSIGDKIRLALFMKQVRNVDSSELDLISTEKYLTERVGKNIYRSFFKPLLNSKFGKNADSISAAWVVSRVAIRSDRGITGERLGYLNNGFSGFISAISEKIRNSGGIIHTKSPVVMVRNEGDFWYVNDEPFDYVISTIAPVLLKKCGINIPDLPYQGAACVTLGLKRSITNGIYWINLYDKAPYGAVIEHTCFAPLEWYGEHIMYLASYYSEEPASDIKDQMISDFCIKFSVKPDEILWSEIAIEPFAGPLYKSGYKNLMKSVLVPGLVLAGMFSEENYPERSIEGSVRAGKRAAMEILDTIREREVRQ
;
A
#
# COMPACT_ATOMS: atom_id res chain seq x y z
N MET A 1 34.81 -33.66 23.93
CA MET A 1 33.34 -33.77 23.99
C MET A 1 32.78 -32.86 22.98
N GLY A 2 32.37 -33.38 21.83
CA GLY A 2 31.83 -32.60 20.72
C GLY A 2 30.38 -32.23 21.07
N ILE A 3 30.10 -30.92 21.06
CA ILE A 3 28.74 -30.41 21.08
C ILE A 3 28.19 -30.71 19.68
N SER A 4 27.33 -31.74 19.59
CA SER A 4 26.53 -31.96 18.38
C SER A 4 25.65 -30.72 18.23
N LYS A 5 25.92 -29.92 17.20
CA LYS A 5 24.93 -28.96 16.69
C LYS A 5 23.71 -29.79 16.31
N GLY A 6 22.64 -29.73 17.12
CA GLY A 6 21.35 -30.27 16.74
C GLY A 6 21.00 -29.67 15.38
N LEU A 7 20.81 -30.52 14.40
CA LEU A 7 20.27 -30.15 13.11
C LEU A 7 18.86 -29.60 13.40
N SER A 8 18.66 -28.28 13.26
CA SER A 8 17.35 -27.67 13.29
C SER A 8 16.46 -28.44 12.31
N GLN A 9 15.33 -28.95 12.78
CA GLN A 9 14.40 -29.71 11.93
C GLN A 9 13.96 -28.79 10.78
N ASN A 10 14.10 -29.27 9.55
CA ASN A 10 13.71 -28.56 8.35
C ASN A 10 12.16 -28.57 8.22
N MET A 11 11.49 -27.55 8.75
CA MET A 11 10.04 -27.44 8.77
C MET A 11 9.46 -27.09 7.40
N ARG A 12 8.27 -27.62 7.12
CA ARG A 12 7.47 -27.27 5.93
C ARG A 12 6.57 -26.11 6.28
N ILE A 13 6.72 -25.00 5.57
CA ILE A 13 6.01 -23.76 5.86
C ILE A 13 5.27 -23.31 4.61
N ALA A 14 3.94 -23.20 4.69
CA ALA A 14 3.13 -22.62 3.63
C ALA A 14 2.97 -21.11 3.83
N ILE A 15 3.06 -20.36 2.75
CA ILE A 15 2.78 -18.93 2.74
C ILE A 15 1.66 -18.67 1.71
N ILE A 16 0.55 -18.11 2.18
CA ILE A 16 -0.62 -17.81 1.35
C ILE A 16 -0.58 -16.35 0.95
N GLY A 17 -0.32 -16.09 -0.33
CA GLY A 17 -0.19 -14.78 -0.94
C GLY A 17 1.26 -14.40 -1.27
N GLY A 18 1.51 -14.08 -2.54
CA GLY A 18 2.82 -13.69 -3.09
C GLY A 18 3.04 -12.16 -3.12
N GLY A 19 2.36 -11.38 -2.26
CA GLY A 19 2.63 -9.96 -2.06
C GLY A 19 3.88 -9.72 -1.21
N ILE A 20 4.23 -8.45 -0.94
CA ILE A 20 5.46 -8.07 -0.23
C ILE A 20 5.62 -8.84 1.10
N SER A 21 4.57 -8.89 1.93
CA SER A 21 4.65 -9.57 3.23
C SER A 21 4.95 -11.06 3.08
N GLY A 22 4.35 -11.74 2.10
CA GLY A 22 4.62 -13.14 1.81
C GLY A 22 6.03 -13.37 1.28
N LEU A 23 6.48 -12.54 0.34
CA LEU A 23 7.84 -12.62 -0.20
C LEU A 23 8.90 -12.37 0.88
N VAL A 24 8.69 -11.37 1.76
CA VAL A 24 9.63 -11.09 2.87
C VAL A 24 9.62 -12.21 3.90
N SER A 25 8.47 -12.82 4.20
CA SER A 25 8.41 -13.99 5.09
C SER A 25 9.19 -15.15 4.50
N ALA A 26 8.99 -15.45 3.21
CA ALA A 26 9.71 -16.51 2.51
C ALA A 26 11.22 -16.26 2.46
N TYR A 27 11.63 -15.04 2.14
CA TYR A 27 13.04 -14.64 2.09
C TYR A 27 13.78 -14.92 3.41
N ASN A 28 13.11 -14.66 4.55
CA ASN A 28 13.70 -14.89 5.87
C ASN A 28 13.67 -16.36 6.31
N LEU A 29 12.74 -17.17 5.81
CA LEU A 29 12.55 -18.56 6.24
C LEU A 29 13.23 -19.58 5.32
N SER A 30 13.32 -19.34 4.02
CA SER A 30 13.85 -20.29 3.04
C SER A 30 15.30 -20.74 3.28
N PRO A 31 16.21 -19.96 3.90
CA PRO A 31 17.56 -20.42 4.16
C PRO A 31 17.65 -21.60 5.15
N GLY A 32 16.59 -21.89 5.92
CA GLY A 32 16.59 -22.95 6.94
C GLY A 32 15.42 -23.91 6.89
N HIS A 33 14.42 -23.63 6.04
CA HIS A 33 13.16 -24.38 6.03
C HIS A 33 12.63 -24.58 4.60
N ASN A 34 11.75 -25.59 4.44
CA ASN A 34 11.05 -25.87 3.19
C ASN A 34 9.84 -24.92 3.06
N VAL A 35 10.02 -23.82 2.36
CA VAL A 35 8.99 -22.78 2.20
C VAL A 35 8.30 -22.91 0.85
N THR A 36 6.97 -22.89 0.86
CA THR A 36 6.14 -22.87 -0.35
C THR A 36 5.20 -21.66 -0.33
N ILE A 37 5.27 -20.81 -1.36
CA ILE A 37 4.35 -19.69 -1.56
C ILE A 37 3.27 -20.11 -2.55
N TYR A 38 2.01 -19.84 -2.22
CA TYR A 38 0.85 -19.97 -3.10
C TYR A 38 0.30 -18.61 -3.47
N GLU A 39 0.35 -18.25 -4.76
CA GLU A 39 -0.21 -17.02 -5.31
C GLU A 39 -1.30 -17.35 -6.34
N LYS A 40 -2.48 -16.71 -6.18
CA LYS A 40 -3.64 -16.90 -7.08
C LYS A 40 -3.40 -16.38 -8.50
N SER A 41 -2.61 -15.30 -8.60
CA SER A 41 -2.35 -14.60 -9.87
C SER A 41 -1.22 -15.29 -10.66
N ASP A 42 -1.06 -14.91 -11.89
CA ASP A 42 0.05 -15.35 -12.73
C ASP A 42 1.38 -14.66 -12.39
N GLU A 43 1.32 -13.55 -11.68
CA GLU A 43 2.47 -12.78 -11.20
C GLU A 43 2.46 -12.64 -9.67
N ILE A 44 3.65 -12.62 -9.08
CA ILE A 44 3.88 -12.28 -7.68
C ILE A 44 4.18 -10.78 -7.54
N GLY A 45 4.01 -10.24 -6.33
CA GLY A 45 4.25 -8.83 -6.04
C GLY A 45 3.02 -8.12 -5.45
N GLY A 46 1.83 -8.72 -5.60
CA GLY A 46 0.57 -8.12 -5.13
C GLY A 46 0.31 -6.76 -5.78
N LEU A 47 0.18 -5.69 -5.00
CA LEU A 47 -0.04 -4.35 -5.55
C LEU A 47 1.18 -3.72 -6.25
N LEU A 48 2.36 -4.34 -6.20
CA LEU A 48 3.55 -3.92 -6.94
C LEU A 48 3.70 -4.61 -8.30
N THR A 49 2.73 -5.41 -8.74
CA THR A 49 2.73 -5.98 -10.09
C THR A 49 2.66 -4.89 -11.15
N SER A 50 3.24 -5.17 -12.33
CA SER A 50 3.45 -4.17 -13.39
C SER A 50 2.79 -4.57 -14.70
N TYR A 51 2.47 -3.59 -15.53
CA TYR A 51 2.29 -3.79 -16.96
C TYR A 51 3.67 -3.82 -17.62
N HIS A 52 3.89 -4.81 -18.48
CA HIS A 52 5.11 -4.95 -19.25
C HIS A 52 4.89 -4.43 -20.67
N ARG A 53 5.59 -3.36 -21.01
CA ARG A 53 5.62 -2.78 -22.36
C ARG A 53 6.94 -3.16 -23.03
N GLU A 54 7.07 -2.94 -24.32
CA GLU A 54 8.27 -3.35 -25.07
C GLU A 54 9.57 -2.76 -24.51
N GLN A 55 9.53 -1.51 -24.02
CA GLN A 55 10.72 -0.77 -23.59
C GLN A 55 10.81 -0.55 -22.10
N TYR A 56 9.71 -0.72 -21.33
CA TYR A 56 9.64 -0.45 -19.90
C TYR A 56 8.57 -1.28 -19.20
N SER A 57 8.64 -1.29 -17.88
CA SER A 57 7.57 -1.80 -17.01
C SER A 57 7.03 -0.64 -16.17
N ILE A 58 5.72 -0.66 -15.90
CA ILE A 58 5.07 0.35 -15.06
C ILE A 58 4.05 -0.32 -14.14
N GLU A 59 4.08 0.01 -12.86
CA GLU A 59 3.21 -0.60 -11.86
C GLU A 59 1.72 -0.43 -12.21
N LYS A 60 0.93 -1.46 -11.95
CA LYS A 60 -0.54 -1.42 -12.12
C LYS A 60 -1.20 -0.43 -11.16
N PHE A 61 -0.55 -0.18 -10.01
CA PHE A 61 -0.93 0.81 -9.01
C PHE A 61 0.29 1.65 -8.67
N TYR A 62 0.13 2.97 -8.64
CA TYR A 62 1.20 3.92 -8.32
C TYR A 62 1.80 3.68 -6.93
N HIS A 63 3.12 3.65 -6.85
CA HIS A 63 3.85 3.45 -5.60
C HIS A 63 5.08 4.36 -5.53
N HIS A 64 5.45 4.70 -4.31
CA HIS A 64 6.70 5.34 -3.91
C HIS A 64 6.95 5.01 -2.44
N PHE A 65 8.16 5.26 -1.96
CA PHE A 65 8.54 5.06 -0.57
C PHE A 65 9.19 6.32 0.02
N PHE A 66 9.40 6.30 1.34
CA PHE A 66 9.91 7.45 2.09
C PHE A 66 11.31 7.15 2.65
N SER A 67 12.08 8.21 2.95
CA SER A 67 13.39 8.08 3.59
C SER A 67 13.35 7.46 5.01
N ARG A 68 12.17 7.36 5.59
CA ARG A 68 11.91 6.72 6.89
C ARG A 68 11.53 5.24 6.79
N ASP A 69 11.40 4.70 5.59
CA ASP A 69 11.07 3.30 5.34
C ASP A 69 12.34 2.44 5.51
N ILE A 70 12.89 2.44 6.74
CA ILE A 70 14.23 1.92 7.05
C ILE A 70 14.33 0.41 6.78
N MET A 71 13.31 -0.37 7.12
CA MET A 71 13.38 -1.82 6.90
C MET A 71 13.28 -2.17 5.42
N PHE A 72 12.54 -1.39 4.63
CA PHE A 72 12.51 -1.56 3.20
C PHE A 72 13.84 -1.15 2.56
N LEU A 73 14.44 -0.03 2.99
CA LEU A 73 15.76 0.41 2.53
C LEU A 73 16.85 -0.62 2.83
N ASN A 74 16.85 -1.19 4.05
CA ASN A 74 17.78 -2.26 4.42
C ASN A 74 17.57 -3.51 3.56
N LEU A 75 16.32 -3.88 3.28
CA LEU A 75 16.02 -5.00 2.38
C LEU A 75 16.51 -4.76 0.96
N LEU A 76 16.38 -3.53 0.44
CA LEU A 76 16.95 -3.16 -0.86
C LEU A 76 18.48 -3.29 -0.88
N GLU A 77 19.15 -2.94 0.22
CA GLU A 77 20.60 -3.13 0.38
C GLU A 77 20.97 -4.63 0.40
N GLU A 78 20.28 -5.44 1.21
CA GLU A 78 20.47 -6.90 1.28
C GLU A 78 20.29 -7.59 -0.09
N LEU A 79 19.40 -7.05 -0.93
CA LEU A 79 19.14 -7.51 -2.29
C LEU A 79 20.11 -6.94 -3.34
N GLY A 80 21.02 -6.02 -2.95
CA GLY A 80 21.98 -5.38 -3.85
C GLY A 80 21.40 -4.27 -4.72
N LEU A 81 20.23 -3.72 -4.36
CA LEU A 81 19.48 -2.70 -5.13
C LEU A 81 19.71 -1.26 -4.65
N SER A 82 20.65 -1.01 -3.74
CA SER A 82 20.92 0.35 -3.22
C SER A 82 21.24 1.37 -4.31
N LYS A 83 21.87 0.93 -5.41
CA LYS A 83 22.22 1.80 -6.54
C LYS A 83 21.04 2.20 -7.39
N ASP A 84 19.94 1.46 -7.30
CA ASP A 84 18.72 1.72 -8.06
C ASP A 84 17.78 2.68 -7.34
N ILE A 85 18.10 3.07 -6.10
CA ILE A 85 17.30 4.00 -5.31
C ILE A 85 17.48 5.42 -5.84
N LEU A 86 16.38 6.04 -6.22
CA LEU A 86 16.34 7.43 -6.65
C LEU A 86 15.45 8.23 -5.70
N TRP A 87 15.93 9.41 -5.32
CA TRP A 87 15.18 10.37 -4.51
C TRP A 87 14.66 11.49 -5.38
N LEU A 88 13.41 11.37 -5.80
CA LEU A 88 12.77 12.24 -6.77
C LEU A 88 11.88 13.28 -6.07
N LYS A 89 11.66 14.42 -6.74
CA LYS A 89 10.85 15.51 -6.18
C LYS A 89 9.37 15.18 -6.37
N GLY A 90 8.65 14.96 -5.26
CA GLY A 90 7.19 14.87 -5.24
C GLY A 90 6.55 16.25 -5.23
N SER A 91 5.48 16.42 -6.00
CA SER A 91 4.63 17.60 -5.96
C SER A 91 3.17 17.20 -5.84
N THR A 92 2.40 18.01 -5.12
CA THR A 92 0.98 17.72 -4.87
C THR A 92 0.11 18.93 -5.15
N GLY A 93 -1.12 18.69 -5.58
CA GLY A 93 -2.12 19.71 -5.78
C GLY A 93 -3.53 19.17 -5.57
N THR A 94 -4.50 20.04 -5.79
CA THR A 94 -5.93 19.70 -5.84
C THR A 94 -6.55 20.22 -7.13
N TYR A 95 -7.51 19.46 -7.65
CA TYR A 95 -8.41 19.92 -8.71
C TYR A 95 -9.74 20.28 -8.08
N GLN A 96 -10.14 21.55 -8.17
CA GLN A 96 -11.37 22.06 -7.59
C GLN A 96 -11.92 23.22 -8.41
N ASN A 97 -13.22 23.24 -8.65
CA ASN A 97 -13.91 24.22 -9.47
C ASN A 97 -13.30 24.37 -10.88
N GLY A 98 -12.90 23.25 -11.50
CA GLY A 98 -12.30 23.23 -12.82
C GLY A 98 -10.84 23.73 -12.89
N MET A 99 -10.18 23.95 -11.76
CA MET A 99 -8.80 24.49 -11.71
C MET A 99 -7.88 23.62 -10.84
N ILE A 100 -6.60 23.60 -11.21
CA ILE A 100 -5.54 22.95 -10.45
C ILE A 100 -4.90 23.98 -9.50
N TYR A 101 -4.84 23.65 -8.22
CA TYR A 101 -4.16 24.42 -7.18
C TYR A 101 -2.98 23.65 -6.63
N PRO A 102 -1.72 24.13 -6.83
CA PRO A 102 -0.55 23.54 -6.19
C PRO A 102 -0.61 23.66 -4.66
N LEU A 103 -0.19 22.59 -3.95
CA LEU A 103 -0.17 22.53 -2.48
C LEU A 103 1.09 21.84 -1.94
N THR A 104 2.18 21.88 -2.67
CA THR A 104 3.45 21.23 -2.30
C THR A 104 4.20 22.03 -1.24
N THR A 105 4.29 23.33 -1.41
CA THR A 105 5.10 24.23 -0.58
C THR A 105 4.24 25.10 0.34
N PRO A 106 4.78 25.60 1.46
CA PRO A 106 4.07 26.55 2.32
C PRO A 106 3.58 27.81 1.56
N PHE A 107 4.34 28.27 0.57
CA PHE A 107 3.99 29.43 -0.24
C PHE A 107 2.76 29.15 -1.14
N GLU A 108 2.67 27.98 -1.73
CA GLU A 108 1.50 27.55 -2.51
C GLU A 108 0.25 27.46 -1.62
N ILE A 109 0.39 26.93 -0.40
CA ILE A 109 -0.69 26.87 0.59
C ILE A 109 -1.14 28.29 0.98
N LEU A 110 -0.20 29.24 1.14
CA LEU A 110 -0.54 30.64 1.41
C LEU A 110 -1.31 31.30 0.24
N ARG A 111 -1.05 30.88 -0.98
CA ARG A 111 -1.76 31.37 -2.19
C ARG A 111 -3.08 30.63 -2.45
N TYR A 112 -3.35 29.53 -1.76
CA TYR A 112 -4.60 28.77 -1.96
C TYR A 112 -5.83 29.63 -1.65
N PRO A 113 -6.72 29.89 -2.64
CA PRO A 113 -7.73 30.94 -2.50
C PRO A 113 -8.92 30.54 -1.63
N LEU A 114 -9.12 29.25 -1.40
CA LEU A 114 -10.31 28.70 -0.74
C LEU A 114 -10.18 28.63 0.80
N LEU A 115 -9.06 29.10 1.35
CA LEU A 115 -8.84 29.27 2.79
C LEU A 115 -8.58 30.73 3.13
N SER A 116 -9.23 31.23 4.17
CA SER A 116 -8.93 32.56 4.74
C SER A 116 -7.51 32.62 5.35
N ILE A 117 -6.96 33.80 5.55
CA ILE A 117 -5.67 33.97 6.21
C ILE A 117 -5.67 33.32 7.62
N GLY A 118 -6.77 33.51 8.37
CA GLY A 118 -6.91 32.88 9.69
C GLY A 118 -6.93 31.36 9.64
N ASP A 119 -7.58 30.78 8.62
CA ASP A 119 -7.59 29.33 8.41
C ASP A 119 -6.20 28.81 8.05
N LYS A 120 -5.44 29.54 7.22
CA LYS A 120 -4.05 29.17 6.85
C LYS A 120 -3.13 29.14 8.07
N ILE A 121 -3.23 30.14 8.95
CA ILE A 121 -2.48 30.18 10.20
C ILE A 121 -2.85 28.99 11.10
N ARG A 122 -4.15 28.71 11.26
CA ARG A 122 -4.64 27.59 12.07
C ARG A 122 -4.18 26.24 11.51
N LEU A 123 -4.21 26.08 10.18
CA LEU A 123 -3.70 24.87 9.52
C LEU A 123 -2.19 24.71 9.74
N ALA A 124 -1.40 25.79 9.64
CA ALA A 124 0.05 25.75 9.87
C ALA A 124 0.38 25.36 11.33
N LEU A 125 -0.36 25.90 12.31
CA LEU A 125 -0.21 25.52 13.71
C LEU A 125 -0.56 24.05 13.94
N PHE A 126 -1.64 23.57 13.36
CA PHE A 126 -2.03 22.16 13.40
C PHE A 126 -0.94 21.26 12.80
N MET A 127 -0.39 21.60 11.63
CA MET A 127 0.69 20.86 10.99
C MET A 127 1.94 20.75 11.87
N LYS A 128 2.23 21.79 12.63
CA LYS A 128 3.35 21.77 13.61
C LYS A 128 3.04 20.89 14.82
N GLN A 129 1.84 20.95 15.35
CA GLN A 129 1.43 20.19 16.54
C GLN A 129 1.33 18.69 16.26
N VAL A 130 0.81 18.31 15.10
CA VAL A 130 0.52 16.92 14.76
C VAL A 130 1.76 16.03 14.69
N ARG A 131 2.96 16.61 14.50
CA ARG A 131 4.25 15.88 14.49
C ARG A 131 4.55 15.13 15.77
N ASN A 132 4.06 15.66 16.91
CA ASN A 132 4.34 15.15 18.24
C ASN A 132 3.15 14.38 18.84
N VAL A 133 2.12 14.09 18.04
CA VAL A 133 0.94 13.37 18.51
C VAL A 133 1.14 11.88 18.30
N ASP A 134 0.99 11.09 19.35
CA ASP A 134 0.89 9.64 19.22
C ASP A 134 -0.44 9.29 18.56
N SER A 135 -0.39 8.91 17.29
CA SER A 135 -1.57 8.55 16.53
C SER A 135 -2.29 7.32 17.10
N SER A 136 -1.60 6.46 17.86
CA SER A 136 -2.18 5.24 18.40
C SER A 136 -3.28 5.48 19.43
N GLU A 137 -3.25 6.62 20.13
CA GLU A 137 -4.26 7.02 21.12
C GLU A 137 -5.55 7.55 20.46
N LEU A 138 -5.50 7.83 19.16
CA LEU A 138 -6.59 8.43 18.41
C LEU A 138 -7.49 7.41 17.70
N ASP A 139 -7.25 6.11 17.91
CA ASP A 139 -7.98 5.04 17.22
C ASP A 139 -9.50 5.12 17.39
N LEU A 140 -9.98 5.48 18.58
CA LEU A 140 -11.42 5.55 18.89
C LEU A 140 -12.10 6.86 18.45
N ILE A 141 -11.33 7.83 17.98
CA ILE A 141 -11.83 9.15 17.60
C ILE A 141 -11.98 9.22 16.08
N SER A 142 -13.15 9.68 15.60
CA SER A 142 -13.32 9.89 14.16
C SER A 142 -12.51 11.09 13.66
N THR A 143 -12.06 11.02 12.42
CA THR A 143 -11.33 12.12 11.76
C THR A 143 -12.14 13.42 11.76
N GLU A 144 -13.46 13.36 11.51
CA GLU A 144 -14.33 14.54 11.53
C GLU A 144 -14.32 15.23 12.88
N LYS A 145 -14.55 14.49 13.96
CA LYS A 145 -14.55 15.04 15.33
C LYS A 145 -13.19 15.68 15.64
N TYR A 146 -12.12 14.94 15.46
CA TYR A 146 -10.76 15.40 15.78
C TYR A 146 -10.38 16.67 15.01
N LEU A 147 -10.57 16.67 13.69
CA LEU A 147 -10.20 17.82 12.86
C LEU A 147 -11.11 19.04 13.13
N THR A 148 -12.42 18.83 13.33
CA THR A 148 -13.34 19.94 13.64
C THR A 148 -12.95 20.64 14.94
N GLU A 149 -12.53 19.90 15.97
CA GLU A 149 -12.07 20.46 17.23
C GLU A 149 -10.71 21.17 17.11
N ARG A 150 -9.79 20.66 16.29
CA ARG A 150 -8.42 21.17 16.17
C ARG A 150 -8.26 22.30 15.16
N VAL A 151 -8.87 22.17 13.98
CA VAL A 151 -8.70 23.16 12.90
C VAL A 151 -9.98 23.96 12.62
N GLY A 152 -11.10 23.55 13.16
CA GLY A 152 -12.41 24.18 12.96
C GLY A 152 -13.19 23.65 11.76
N LYS A 153 -14.52 23.87 11.79
CA LYS A 153 -15.44 23.34 10.78
C LYS A 153 -15.15 23.80 9.37
N ASN A 154 -14.66 25.03 9.18
CA ASN A 154 -14.41 25.59 7.86
C ASN A 154 -13.26 24.85 7.17
N ILE A 155 -12.10 24.70 7.82
CA ILE A 155 -10.94 23.98 7.27
C ILE A 155 -11.30 22.50 7.05
N TYR A 156 -12.03 21.89 8.00
CA TYR A 156 -12.48 20.52 7.81
C TYR A 156 -13.30 20.37 6.52
N ARG A 157 -14.32 21.21 6.31
CA ARG A 157 -15.23 21.10 5.17
C ARG A 157 -14.60 21.44 3.82
N SER A 158 -13.73 22.46 3.78
CA SER A 158 -13.16 22.97 2.53
C SER A 158 -11.85 22.33 2.13
N PHE A 159 -11.13 21.68 3.06
CA PHE A 159 -9.81 21.12 2.79
C PHE A 159 -9.74 19.61 3.08
N PHE A 160 -10.10 19.17 4.28
CA PHE A 160 -9.94 17.76 4.66
C PHE A 160 -11.08 16.86 4.18
N LYS A 161 -12.33 17.30 4.27
CA LYS A 161 -13.50 16.49 3.86
C LYS A 161 -13.44 16.07 2.38
N PRO A 162 -13.12 16.96 1.42
CA PRO A 162 -12.95 16.56 0.03
C PRO A 162 -11.84 15.52 -0.16
N LEU A 163 -10.70 15.68 0.53
CA LEU A 163 -9.60 14.72 0.52
C LEU A 163 -10.00 13.35 1.06
N LEU A 164 -10.76 13.33 2.17
CA LEU A 164 -11.27 12.08 2.76
C LEU A 164 -12.29 11.43 1.83
N ASN A 165 -13.19 12.20 1.23
CA ASN A 165 -14.19 11.70 0.29
C ASN A 165 -13.52 11.09 -0.96
N SER A 166 -12.48 11.72 -1.51
CA SER A 166 -11.76 11.21 -2.68
C SER A 166 -11.06 9.88 -2.42
N LYS A 167 -10.70 9.59 -1.15
CA LYS A 167 -10.01 8.36 -0.76
C LYS A 167 -10.93 7.29 -0.18
N PHE A 168 -11.95 7.67 0.57
CA PHE A 168 -12.79 6.75 1.35
C PHE A 168 -14.27 6.77 0.97
N GLY A 169 -14.68 7.68 0.08
CA GLY A 169 -16.07 7.82 -0.35
C GLY A 169 -17.01 7.93 0.84
N LYS A 170 -18.04 7.08 0.87
CA LYS A 170 -19.04 7.05 1.95
C LYS A 170 -18.48 6.65 3.34
N ASN A 171 -17.29 6.09 3.41
CA ASN A 171 -16.65 5.74 4.68
C ASN A 171 -15.84 6.88 5.31
N ALA A 172 -15.70 8.03 4.64
CA ALA A 172 -14.87 9.16 5.07
C ALA A 172 -15.09 9.57 6.53
N ASP A 173 -16.35 9.63 6.96
CA ASP A 173 -16.72 10.09 8.31
C ASP A 173 -16.42 9.07 9.41
N SER A 174 -16.26 7.80 9.07
CA SER A 174 -15.94 6.71 10.00
C SER A 174 -14.46 6.44 10.18
N ILE A 175 -13.59 7.08 9.38
CA ILE A 175 -12.15 6.88 9.44
C ILE A 175 -11.59 7.41 10.76
N SER A 176 -10.70 6.63 11.39
CA SER A 176 -10.02 7.01 12.63
C SER A 176 -9.15 8.26 12.45
N ALA A 177 -9.13 9.11 13.47
CA ALA A 177 -8.21 10.25 13.52
C ALA A 177 -6.74 9.82 13.50
N ALA A 178 -6.42 8.61 13.94
CA ALA A 178 -5.10 8.02 13.84
C ALA A 178 -4.56 8.06 12.39
N TRP A 179 -5.42 7.72 11.42
CA TRP A 179 -5.04 7.75 10.01
C TRP A 179 -4.65 9.15 9.53
N VAL A 180 -5.49 10.17 9.78
CA VAL A 180 -5.21 11.51 9.28
C VAL A 180 -4.00 12.13 9.97
N VAL A 181 -3.84 11.89 11.27
CA VAL A 181 -2.69 12.37 12.04
C VAL A 181 -1.39 11.76 11.51
N SER A 182 -1.35 10.43 11.33
CA SER A 182 -0.20 9.75 10.73
C SER A 182 0.10 10.29 9.33
N ARG A 183 -0.92 10.42 8.48
CA ARG A 183 -0.77 10.94 7.11
C ARG A 183 -0.21 12.35 7.06
N VAL A 184 -0.68 13.24 7.95
CA VAL A 184 -0.20 14.62 8.04
C VAL A 184 1.20 14.66 8.65
N ALA A 185 1.47 13.86 9.68
CA ALA A 185 2.79 13.80 10.34
C ALA A 185 3.89 13.37 9.35
N ILE A 186 3.68 12.31 8.58
CA ILE A 186 4.63 11.83 7.57
C ILE A 186 4.95 12.93 6.55
N ARG A 187 3.96 13.71 6.14
CA ARG A 187 4.10 14.78 5.14
C ARG A 187 4.51 16.13 5.72
N SER A 188 4.48 16.29 7.03
CA SER A 188 4.84 17.56 7.68
C SER A 188 6.35 17.84 7.73
N ASP A 189 7.19 16.85 7.44
CA ASP A 189 8.65 17.00 7.32
C ASP A 189 9.10 17.54 5.95
N ARG A 190 8.16 17.98 5.12
CA ARG A 190 8.48 18.63 3.86
C ARG A 190 9.37 19.84 4.12
N GLY A 191 10.56 19.86 3.52
CA GLY A 191 11.41 21.02 3.51
C GLY A 191 10.77 22.19 2.73
N ILE A 192 11.40 23.35 2.76
CA ILE A 192 10.96 24.54 1.97
C ILE A 192 10.83 24.20 0.47
N THR A 193 11.60 23.24 0.00
CA THR A 193 11.65 22.79 -1.41
C THR A 193 10.66 21.68 -1.78
N GLY A 194 9.83 21.23 -0.84
CA GLY A 194 8.87 20.15 -1.05
C GLY A 194 9.36 18.79 -0.50
N GLU A 195 8.68 17.72 -0.89
CA GLU A 195 8.93 16.35 -0.46
C GLU A 195 9.82 15.61 -1.46
N ARG A 196 10.76 14.81 -0.96
CA ARG A 196 11.50 13.84 -1.77
C ARG A 196 10.95 12.45 -1.48
N LEU A 197 10.58 11.75 -2.55
CA LEU A 197 10.02 10.42 -2.50
C LEU A 197 11.01 9.44 -3.14
N GLY A 198 11.13 8.27 -2.55
CA GLY A 198 11.96 7.20 -3.09
C GLY A 198 11.23 6.45 -4.20
N TYR A 199 11.97 6.12 -5.24
CA TYR A 199 11.52 5.24 -6.33
C TYR A 199 12.71 4.39 -6.80
N LEU A 200 12.45 3.29 -7.49
CA LEU A 200 13.51 2.45 -8.03
C LEU A 200 13.72 2.73 -9.52
N ASN A 201 14.95 2.65 -9.95
CA ASN A 201 15.29 2.71 -11.37
C ASN A 201 14.54 1.58 -12.11
N ASN A 202 13.77 1.92 -13.12
CA ASN A 202 12.88 1.01 -13.85
C ASN A 202 11.74 0.36 -13.01
N GLY A 203 11.34 0.99 -11.90
CA GLY A 203 10.19 0.57 -11.10
C GLY A 203 10.46 -0.60 -10.14
N PHE A 204 9.39 -1.14 -9.57
CA PHE A 204 9.49 -2.18 -8.52
C PHE A 204 9.64 -3.61 -9.06
N SER A 205 9.53 -3.84 -10.37
CA SER A 205 9.69 -5.17 -10.98
C SER A 205 11.07 -5.79 -10.68
N GLY A 206 12.12 -4.97 -10.67
CA GLY A 206 13.47 -5.38 -10.29
C GLY A 206 13.57 -5.88 -8.85
N PHE A 207 12.88 -5.20 -7.92
CA PHE A 207 12.79 -5.63 -6.51
C PHE A 207 12.08 -6.99 -6.38
N ILE A 208 10.93 -7.17 -7.06
CA ILE A 208 10.18 -8.43 -7.03
C ILE A 208 11.01 -9.56 -7.62
N SER A 209 11.73 -9.32 -8.71
CA SER A 209 12.63 -10.31 -9.32
C SER A 209 13.77 -10.70 -8.38
N ALA A 210 14.47 -9.73 -7.79
CA ALA A 210 15.60 -9.97 -6.91
C ALA A 210 15.24 -10.78 -5.67
N ILE A 211 14.14 -10.41 -4.98
CA ILE A 211 13.70 -11.15 -3.78
C ILE A 211 13.24 -12.57 -4.14
N SER A 212 12.57 -12.75 -5.26
CA SER A 212 12.10 -14.05 -5.73
C SER A 212 13.25 -14.99 -6.10
N GLU A 213 14.29 -14.45 -6.74
CA GLU A 213 15.51 -15.19 -7.05
C GLU A 213 16.21 -15.66 -5.78
N LYS A 214 16.35 -14.79 -4.77
CA LYS A 214 16.92 -15.16 -3.48
C LYS A 214 16.14 -16.29 -2.79
N ILE A 215 14.79 -16.20 -2.81
CA ILE A 215 13.94 -17.25 -2.25
C ILE A 215 14.20 -18.59 -2.96
N ARG A 216 14.17 -18.62 -4.30
CA ARG A 216 14.40 -19.84 -5.08
C ARG A 216 15.81 -20.40 -4.89
N ASN A 217 16.83 -19.55 -4.87
CA ASN A 217 18.22 -19.95 -4.64
C ASN A 217 18.44 -20.54 -3.23
N SER A 218 17.57 -20.20 -2.27
CA SER A 218 17.55 -20.79 -0.92
C SER A 218 16.64 -22.03 -0.81
N GLY A 219 16.11 -22.55 -1.91
CA GLY A 219 15.24 -23.74 -1.94
C GLY A 219 13.75 -23.48 -1.75
N GLY A 220 13.34 -22.21 -1.66
CA GLY A 220 11.91 -21.84 -1.57
C GLY A 220 11.19 -22.05 -2.91
N ILE A 221 9.94 -22.48 -2.84
CA ILE A 221 9.08 -22.77 -3.98
C ILE A 221 8.02 -21.68 -4.11
N ILE A 222 7.79 -21.19 -5.33
CA ILE A 222 6.76 -20.17 -5.61
C ILE A 222 5.82 -20.72 -6.68
N HIS A 223 4.59 -20.97 -6.29
CA HIS A 223 3.51 -21.37 -7.18
C HIS A 223 2.62 -20.16 -7.51
N THR A 224 2.62 -19.75 -8.78
CA THR A 224 1.66 -18.81 -9.35
C THR A 224 0.46 -19.58 -9.92
N LYS A 225 -0.66 -18.89 -10.24
CA LYS A 225 -1.92 -19.49 -10.68
C LYS A 225 -2.40 -20.62 -9.76
N SER A 226 -2.09 -20.50 -8.48
CA SER A 226 -2.32 -21.52 -7.45
C SER A 226 -3.16 -20.94 -6.30
N PRO A 227 -4.44 -20.69 -6.52
CA PRO A 227 -5.32 -20.16 -5.48
C PRO A 227 -5.45 -21.16 -4.35
N VAL A 228 -5.33 -20.67 -3.12
CA VAL A 228 -5.68 -21.45 -1.93
C VAL A 228 -7.19 -21.36 -1.72
N VAL A 229 -7.85 -22.51 -1.73
CA VAL A 229 -9.29 -22.64 -1.56
C VAL A 229 -9.67 -23.27 -0.24
N MET A 230 -8.75 -23.96 0.40
CA MET A 230 -8.97 -24.64 1.68
C MET A 230 -7.74 -24.53 2.58
N VAL A 231 -7.99 -24.19 3.84
CA VAL A 231 -7.00 -24.23 4.93
C VAL A 231 -7.66 -24.89 6.13
N ARG A 232 -7.06 -25.93 6.67
CA ARG A 232 -7.56 -26.62 7.86
C ARG A 232 -6.41 -27.11 8.74
N ASN A 233 -6.69 -27.24 10.02
CA ASN A 233 -5.77 -27.87 10.97
C ASN A 233 -6.28 -29.27 11.31
N GLU A 234 -5.42 -30.25 11.24
CA GLU A 234 -5.71 -31.65 11.65
C GLU A 234 -4.54 -32.18 12.48
N GLY A 235 -4.75 -32.22 13.76
CA GLY A 235 -3.71 -32.68 14.71
C GLY A 235 -2.50 -31.72 14.72
N ASP A 236 -1.34 -32.24 14.38
CA ASP A 236 -0.08 -31.49 14.41
C ASP A 236 0.21 -30.74 13.12
N PHE A 237 -0.62 -30.90 12.07
CA PHE A 237 -0.38 -30.35 10.76
C PHE A 237 -1.49 -29.39 10.31
N TRP A 238 -1.03 -28.40 9.57
CA TRP A 238 -1.89 -27.56 8.74
C TRP A 238 -1.95 -28.13 7.33
N TYR A 239 -3.15 -28.13 6.75
CA TYR A 239 -3.34 -28.50 5.35
C TYR A 239 -3.72 -27.27 4.55
N VAL A 240 -2.96 -27.02 3.49
CA VAL A 240 -3.24 -25.97 2.49
C VAL A 240 -3.48 -26.67 1.15
N ASN A 241 -4.72 -26.63 0.64
CA ASN A 241 -5.12 -27.38 -0.56
C ASN A 241 -4.71 -28.87 -0.50
N ASP A 242 -4.97 -29.55 0.62
CA ASP A 242 -4.62 -30.97 0.86
C ASP A 242 -3.12 -31.29 1.05
N GLU A 243 -2.22 -30.32 0.91
CA GLU A 243 -0.81 -30.51 1.24
C GLU A 243 -0.53 -30.20 2.71
N PRO A 244 0.20 -31.08 3.44
CA PRO A 244 0.47 -30.90 4.85
C PRO A 244 1.69 -30.01 5.10
N PHE A 245 1.57 -29.10 6.08
CA PHE A 245 2.60 -28.16 6.53
C PHE A 245 2.68 -28.14 8.07
N ASP A 246 3.85 -27.84 8.59
CA ASP A 246 4.06 -27.67 10.03
C ASP A 246 3.58 -26.29 10.49
N TYR A 247 3.69 -25.27 9.63
CA TYR A 247 3.25 -23.89 9.88
C TYR A 247 2.64 -23.26 8.65
N VAL A 248 1.76 -22.28 8.88
CA VAL A 248 1.16 -21.48 7.81
C VAL A 248 1.27 -19.99 8.14
N ILE A 249 1.70 -19.21 7.14
CA ILE A 249 1.60 -17.75 7.18
C ILE A 249 0.57 -17.33 6.14
N SER A 250 -0.46 -16.59 6.57
CA SER A 250 -1.43 -15.98 5.64
C SER A 250 -1.20 -14.49 5.51
N THR A 251 -1.04 -14.04 4.26
CA THR A 251 -0.85 -12.62 3.94
C THR A 251 -2.01 -12.04 3.12
N ILE A 252 -3.03 -12.85 2.86
CA ILE A 252 -4.25 -12.43 2.15
C ILE A 252 -5.24 -11.76 3.11
N ALA A 253 -6.18 -10.98 2.56
CA ALA A 253 -7.20 -10.33 3.36
C ALA A 253 -7.99 -11.36 4.22
N PRO A 254 -8.28 -11.07 5.51
CA PRO A 254 -8.96 -12.00 6.41
C PRO A 254 -10.26 -12.57 5.86
N VAL A 255 -11.04 -11.79 5.13
CA VAL A 255 -12.27 -12.25 4.48
C VAL A 255 -12.02 -13.36 3.44
N LEU A 256 -10.87 -13.35 2.78
CA LEU A 256 -10.49 -14.42 1.85
C LEU A 256 -10.05 -15.68 2.62
N LEU A 257 -9.31 -15.51 3.70
CA LEU A 257 -8.92 -16.62 4.56
C LEU A 257 -10.14 -17.30 5.21
N LYS A 258 -11.16 -16.52 5.58
CA LYS A 258 -12.46 -17.02 6.04
C LYS A 258 -13.14 -17.90 4.99
N LYS A 259 -13.08 -17.52 3.72
CA LYS A 259 -13.60 -18.34 2.60
C LYS A 259 -12.83 -19.65 2.42
N CYS A 260 -11.58 -19.72 2.88
CA CYS A 260 -10.76 -20.93 2.88
C CYS A 260 -11.03 -21.85 4.10
N GLY A 261 -12.00 -21.55 4.95
CA GLY A 261 -12.41 -22.40 6.08
C GLY A 261 -11.92 -21.93 7.45
N ILE A 262 -11.18 -20.84 7.56
CA ILE A 262 -10.68 -20.32 8.84
C ILE A 262 -11.71 -19.38 9.48
N ASN A 263 -12.14 -19.70 10.70
CA ASN A 263 -13.02 -18.82 11.45
C ASN A 263 -12.25 -17.60 11.99
N ILE A 264 -12.45 -16.45 11.33
CA ILE A 264 -11.74 -15.21 11.61
C ILE A 264 -12.72 -14.02 11.50
N PRO A 265 -12.63 -13.00 12.36
CA PRO A 265 -13.45 -11.81 12.27
C PRO A 265 -13.26 -11.07 10.94
N ASP A 266 -14.34 -10.47 10.47
CA ASP A 266 -14.29 -9.63 9.27
C ASP A 266 -13.62 -8.28 9.59
N LEU A 267 -12.60 -7.93 8.83
CA LEU A 267 -12.03 -6.59 8.84
C LEU A 267 -12.57 -5.79 7.65
N PRO A 268 -12.93 -4.52 7.85
CA PRO A 268 -13.42 -3.69 6.76
C PRO A 268 -12.31 -3.38 5.76
N TYR A 269 -12.60 -3.59 4.47
CA TYR A 269 -11.70 -3.32 3.34
C TYR A 269 -12.33 -2.39 2.32
N GLN A 270 -11.48 -1.79 1.50
CA GLN A 270 -11.87 -1.13 0.26
C GLN A 270 -11.04 -1.67 -0.90
N GLY A 271 -11.66 -1.69 -2.07
CA GLY A 271 -10.99 -1.98 -3.32
C GLY A 271 -10.35 -0.73 -3.93
N ALA A 272 -9.53 -0.96 -4.94
CA ALA A 272 -9.00 0.09 -5.81
C ALA A 272 -9.20 -0.30 -7.28
N ALA A 273 -9.57 0.68 -8.09
CA ALA A 273 -9.52 0.64 -9.54
C ALA A 273 -8.56 1.72 -10.00
N CYS A 274 -7.59 1.33 -10.81
CA CYS A 274 -6.56 2.24 -11.31
C CYS A 274 -6.48 2.11 -12.83
N VAL A 275 -6.83 3.19 -13.53
CA VAL A 275 -6.61 3.29 -14.97
C VAL A 275 -5.25 3.90 -15.21
N THR A 276 -4.41 3.22 -15.99
CA THR A 276 -3.11 3.73 -16.44
C THR A 276 -3.20 4.11 -17.90
N LEU A 277 -2.68 5.29 -18.24
CA LEU A 277 -2.71 5.84 -19.59
C LEU A 277 -1.31 6.21 -20.07
N GLY A 278 -0.99 5.88 -21.32
CA GLY A 278 0.09 6.53 -22.06
C GLY A 278 -0.43 7.73 -22.84
N LEU A 279 0.20 8.88 -22.72
CA LEU A 279 -0.24 10.14 -23.30
C LEU A 279 0.84 10.80 -24.16
N LYS A 280 0.43 11.52 -25.19
CA LYS A 280 1.35 12.29 -26.07
C LYS A 280 1.96 13.52 -25.41
N ARG A 281 1.33 14.07 -24.36
CA ARG A 281 1.79 15.29 -23.67
C ARG A 281 1.51 15.26 -22.18
N SER A 282 2.22 16.09 -21.42
CA SER A 282 1.93 16.38 -20.02
C SER A 282 0.58 17.12 -19.87
N ILE A 283 -0.13 16.82 -18.79
CA ILE A 283 -1.48 17.31 -18.52
C ILE A 283 -1.54 18.18 -17.26
N THR A 284 -0.72 17.87 -16.25
CA THR A 284 -0.86 18.42 -14.88
C THR A 284 0.02 19.64 -14.60
N ASN A 285 0.63 20.24 -15.64
CA ASN A 285 1.55 21.38 -15.50
C ASN A 285 2.71 21.10 -14.52
N GLY A 286 3.27 19.87 -14.54
CA GLY A 286 4.39 19.49 -13.73
C GLY A 286 4.03 19.06 -12.30
N ILE A 287 2.75 18.88 -11.98
CA ILE A 287 2.33 18.37 -10.68
C ILE A 287 2.17 16.85 -10.76
N TYR A 288 2.94 16.13 -9.91
CA TYR A 288 2.91 14.67 -9.84
C TYR A 288 1.56 14.12 -9.37
N TRP A 289 0.99 14.66 -8.28
CA TRP A 289 -0.21 14.12 -7.62
C TRP A 289 -1.28 15.19 -7.45
N ILE A 290 -2.45 14.99 -8.04
CA ILE A 290 -3.61 15.88 -7.92
C ILE A 290 -4.77 15.10 -7.26
N ASN A 291 -5.25 15.58 -6.10
CA ASN A 291 -6.48 15.08 -5.50
C ASN A 291 -7.69 15.76 -6.13
N LEU A 292 -8.70 14.98 -6.51
CA LEU A 292 -9.96 15.50 -7.07
C LEU A 292 -10.90 15.88 -5.94
N TYR A 293 -11.27 17.16 -5.88
CA TYR A 293 -12.29 17.67 -4.98
C TYR A 293 -13.64 17.83 -5.70
N ASP A 294 -13.61 18.00 -7.00
CA ASP A 294 -14.81 17.96 -7.84
C ASP A 294 -15.28 16.49 -8.00
N LYS A 295 -16.58 16.31 -8.19
CA LYS A 295 -17.16 14.98 -8.42
C LYS A 295 -16.54 14.32 -9.65
N ALA A 296 -15.98 13.14 -9.47
CA ALA A 296 -15.37 12.32 -10.53
C ALA A 296 -15.50 10.84 -10.16
N PRO A 297 -15.40 9.91 -11.13
CA PRO A 297 -15.35 8.47 -10.86
C PRO A 297 -13.98 8.01 -10.29
N TYR A 298 -13.05 8.93 -10.06
CA TYR A 298 -11.75 8.71 -9.45
C TYR A 298 -11.43 9.82 -8.45
N GLY A 299 -10.58 9.50 -7.45
CA GLY A 299 -10.21 10.44 -6.38
C GLY A 299 -8.87 11.14 -6.60
N ALA A 300 -8.02 10.62 -7.49
CA ALA A 300 -6.73 11.22 -7.79
C ALA A 300 -6.32 11.02 -9.25
N VAL A 301 -5.56 12.01 -9.76
CA VAL A 301 -4.82 11.96 -11.02
C VAL A 301 -3.34 12.05 -10.68
N ILE A 302 -2.55 11.10 -11.17
CA ILE A 302 -1.12 11.03 -10.85
C ILE A 302 -0.34 10.98 -12.17
N GLU A 303 0.30 12.08 -12.52
CA GLU A 303 1.19 12.13 -13.69
C GLU A 303 2.57 11.62 -13.29
N HIS A 304 2.78 10.32 -13.51
CA HIS A 304 3.98 9.63 -13.09
C HIS A 304 5.26 10.24 -13.67
N THR A 305 5.21 10.71 -14.91
CA THR A 305 6.33 11.34 -15.60
C THR A 305 6.60 12.80 -15.18
N CYS A 306 5.80 13.36 -14.26
CA CYS A 306 6.17 14.54 -13.48
C CYS A 306 6.99 14.21 -12.23
N PHE A 307 7.19 12.92 -11.95
CA PHE A 307 7.95 12.39 -10.84
C PHE A 307 9.14 11.56 -11.33
N ALA A 308 8.91 10.48 -12.07
CA ALA A 308 9.95 9.67 -12.70
C ALA A 308 10.37 10.27 -14.06
N PRO A 309 11.63 10.08 -14.49
CA PRO A 309 12.13 10.64 -15.75
C PRO A 309 11.33 10.17 -16.97
N LEU A 310 10.92 11.12 -17.81
CA LEU A 310 10.13 10.86 -19.03
C LEU A 310 10.87 9.94 -20.01
N GLU A 311 12.18 10.08 -20.08
CA GLU A 311 13.06 9.31 -20.97
C GLU A 311 13.07 7.80 -20.68
N TRP A 312 12.62 7.38 -19.51
CA TRP A 312 12.46 5.95 -19.21
C TRP A 312 11.29 5.31 -19.96
N TYR A 313 10.28 6.11 -20.27
CA TYR A 313 9.02 5.65 -20.83
C TYR A 313 8.83 6.05 -22.29
N GLY A 314 9.45 7.15 -22.73
CA GLY A 314 9.27 7.72 -24.08
C GLY A 314 7.89 8.34 -24.32
N GLU A 315 7.02 8.32 -23.33
CA GLU A 315 5.65 8.86 -23.33
C GLU A 315 5.24 9.30 -21.93
N HIS A 316 4.21 10.14 -21.82
CA HIS A 316 3.71 10.57 -20.52
C HIS A 316 2.81 9.51 -19.90
N ILE A 317 3.12 9.11 -18.67
CA ILE A 317 2.35 8.09 -17.94
C ILE A 317 1.44 8.77 -16.91
N MET A 318 0.17 8.40 -16.96
CA MET A 318 -0.88 8.93 -16.10
C MET A 318 -1.64 7.81 -15.40
N TYR A 319 -1.91 7.97 -14.11
CA TYR A 319 -2.84 7.12 -13.37
C TYR A 319 -4.10 7.91 -12.98
N LEU A 320 -5.25 7.30 -13.18
CA LEU A 320 -6.52 7.70 -12.60
C LEU A 320 -6.85 6.69 -11.51
N ALA A 321 -6.87 7.13 -10.25
CA ALA A 321 -6.98 6.26 -9.10
C ALA A 321 -8.33 6.42 -8.41
N SER A 322 -9.06 5.32 -8.26
CA SER A 322 -10.34 5.24 -7.57
C SER A 322 -10.29 4.24 -6.44
N TYR A 323 -10.95 4.56 -5.33
CA TYR A 323 -11.20 3.63 -4.23
C TYR A 323 -12.70 3.37 -4.12
N TYR A 324 -13.08 2.11 -3.91
CA TYR A 324 -14.49 1.70 -3.86
C TYR A 324 -14.75 0.74 -2.69
N SER A 325 -16.00 0.75 -2.21
CA SER A 325 -16.51 -0.20 -1.20
C SER A 325 -17.56 -1.16 -1.76
N GLU A 326 -18.07 -0.87 -2.94
CA GLU A 326 -18.99 -1.70 -3.72
C GLU A 326 -18.32 -1.97 -5.07
N GLU A 327 -18.56 -3.12 -5.68
CA GLU A 327 -17.95 -3.42 -6.97
C GLU A 327 -18.18 -2.29 -7.97
N PRO A 328 -17.12 -1.85 -8.67
CA PRO A 328 -17.26 -0.82 -9.68
C PRO A 328 -18.09 -1.31 -10.86
N ALA A 329 -18.74 -0.40 -11.57
CA ALA A 329 -19.47 -0.71 -12.80
C ALA A 329 -18.54 -1.36 -13.83
N SER A 330 -19.08 -2.22 -14.67
CA SER A 330 -18.30 -2.93 -15.70
C SER A 330 -17.63 -2.00 -16.72
N ASP A 331 -18.17 -0.79 -16.91
CA ASP A 331 -17.66 0.27 -17.79
C ASP A 331 -16.85 1.35 -17.04
N ILE A 332 -16.42 1.08 -15.80
CA ILE A 332 -15.72 2.06 -14.96
C ILE A 332 -14.48 2.65 -15.66
N LYS A 333 -13.76 1.85 -16.44
CA LYS A 333 -12.60 2.33 -17.23
C LYS A 333 -13.00 3.46 -18.18
N ASP A 334 -14.07 3.25 -18.95
CA ASP A 334 -14.55 4.22 -19.93
C ASP A 334 -15.11 5.46 -19.25
N GLN A 335 -15.81 5.31 -18.14
CA GLN A 335 -16.28 6.43 -17.33
C GLN A 335 -15.12 7.28 -16.81
N MET A 336 -14.05 6.67 -16.28
CA MET A 336 -12.88 7.37 -15.77
C MET A 336 -12.14 8.11 -16.90
N ILE A 337 -11.94 7.47 -18.05
CA ILE A 337 -11.28 8.09 -19.20
C ILE A 337 -12.11 9.25 -19.76
N SER A 338 -13.41 9.06 -19.93
CA SER A 338 -14.32 10.10 -20.46
C SER A 338 -14.33 11.34 -19.55
N ASP A 339 -14.49 11.16 -18.23
CA ASP A 339 -14.45 12.25 -17.25
C ASP A 339 -13.08 12.98 -17.27
N PHE A 340 -11.98 12.21 -17.34
CA PHE A 340 -10.64 12.76 -17.44
C PHE A 340 -10.46 13.63 -18.71
N CYS A 341 -10.90 13.12 -19.84
CA CYS A 341 -10.83 13.86 -21.10
C CYS A 341 -11.57 15.20 -21.03
N ILE A 342 -12.77 15.21 -20.44
CA ILE A 342 -13.58 16.43 -20.26
C ILE A 342 -12.89 17.39 -19.29
N LYS A 343 -12.50 16.94 -18.09
CA LYS A 343 -11.93 17.81 -17.04
C LYS A 343 -10.58 18.41 -17.40
N PHE A 344 -9.75 17.64 -18.07
CA PHE A 344 -8.38 18.05 -18.40
C PHE A 344 -8.18 18.42 -19.86
N SER A 345 -9.27 18.52 -20.64
CA SER A 345 -9.26 18.89 -22.08
C SER A 345 -8.29 18.01 -22.88
N VAL A 346 -8.34 16.70 -22.65
CA VAL A 346 -7.56 15.69 -23.36
C VAL A 346 -8.39 15.17 -24.52
N LYS A 347 -7.82 15.18 -25.74
CA LYS A 347 -8.47 14.60 -26.91
C LYS A 347 -8.25 13.08 -26.95
N PRO A 348 -9.21 12.30 -27.46
CA PRO A 348 -9.05 10.84 -27.55
C PRO A 348 -7.80 10.39 -28.30
N ASP A 349 -7.38 11.12 -29.34
CA ASP A 349 -6.17 10.83 -30.12
C ASP A 349 -4.85 11.17 -29.41
N GLU A 350 -4.91 11.82 -28.24
CA GLU A 350 -3.76 12.06 -27.38
C GLU A 350 -3.48 10.87 -26.44
N ILE A 351 -4.43 9.92 -26.31
CA ILE A 351 -4.26 8.71 -25.53
C ILE A 351 -3.66 7.62 -26.44
N LEU A 352 -2.44 7.20 -26.12
CA LEU A 352 -1.70 6.20 -26.88
C LEU A 352 -2.18 4.78 -26.53
N TRP A 353 -2.46 4.53 -25.26
CA TRP A 353 -2.98 3.29 -24.73
C TRP A 353 -3.65 3.51 -23.36
N SER A 354 -4.43 2.53 -22.94
CA SER A 354 -5.05 2.53 -21.62
C SER A 354 -5.22 1.11 -21.09
N GLU A 355 -4.91 0.92 -19.80
CA GLU A 355 -5.11 -0.34 -19.07
C GLU A 355 -5.88 -0.06 -17.77
N ILE A 356 -6.54 -1.05 -17.21
CA ILE A 356 -7.18 -0.98 -15.90
C ILE A 356 -6.74 -2.14 -15.02
N ALA A 357 -6.39 -1.83 -13.78
CA ALA A 357 -6.22 -2.80 -12.72
C ALA A 357 -7.28 -2.61 -11.65
N ILE A 358 -7.88 -3.71 -11.20
CA ILE A 358 -8.89 -3.75 -10.15
C ILE A 358 -8.43 -4.72 -9.08
N GLU A 359 -8.33 -4.25 -7.83
CA GLU A 359 -8.03 -5.08 -6.67
C GLU A 359 -9.13 -4.87 -5.61
N PRO A 360 -9.97 -5.89 -5.36
CA PRO A 360 -11.08 -5.77 -4.41
C PRO A 360 -10.63 -5.56 -2.96
N PHE A 361 -9.44 -6.04 -2.62
CA PHE A 361 -8.87 -5.95 -1.27
C PHE A 361 -7.59 -5.11 -1.26
N ALA A 362 -7.66 -3.92 -1.87
CA ALA A 362 -6.51 -3.02 -2.00
C ALA A 362 -6.06 -2.39 -0.67
N GLY A 363 -6.88 -2.43 0.35
CA GLY A 363 -6.46 -2.03 1.70
C GLY A 363 -7.57 -2.00 2.73
N PRO A 364 -7.21 -2.17 4.01
CA PRO A 364 -8.17 -2.06 5.10
C PRO A 364 -8.70 -0.63 5.23
N LEU A 365 -9.93 -0.52 5.71
CA LEU A 365 -10.52 0.73 6.15
C LEU A 365 -10.24 0.90 7.65
N TYR A 366 -9.32 1.77 7.98
CA TYR A 366 -8.97 2.09 9.37
C TYR A 366 -10.05 2.97 10.02
N LYS A 367 -11.22 2.35 10.27
CA LYS A 367 -12.33 2.98 11.00
C LYS A 367 -11.98 3.15 12.47
N SER A 368 -12.70 4.03 13.16
CA SER A 368 -12.56 4.16 14.63
C SER A 368 -12.77 2.80 15.30
N GLY A 369 -11.84 2.42 16.19
CA GLY A 369 -11.82 1.10 16.86
C GLY A 369 -11.17 -0.02 16.08
N TYR A 370 -10.52 0.26 14.94
CA TYR A 370 -9.86 -0.76 14.10
C TYR A 370 -8.80 -1.56 14.87
N LYS A 371 -8.07 -0.91 15.78
CA LYS A 371 -7.01 -1.56 16.56
C LYS A 371 -7.53 -2.73 17.40
N ASN A 372 -8.74 -2.61 17.95
CA ASN A 372 -9.37 -3.69 18.71
C ASN A 372 -9.85 -4.82 17.80
N LEU A 373 -10.41 -4.52 16.63
CA LEU A 373 -10.78 -5.53 15.63
C LEU A 373 -9.57 -6.33 15.18
N MET A 374 -8.46 -5.66 14.89
CA MET A 374 -7.22 -6.31 14.46
C MET A 374 -6.66 -7.26 15.54
N LYS A 375 -6.68 -6.86 16.82
CA LYS A 375 -6.22 -7.71 17.93
C LYS A 375 -7.09 -8.95 18.16
N SER A 376 -8.35 -8.92 17.74
CA SER A 376 -9.25 -10.09 17.83
C SER A 376 -8.99 -11.16 16.76
N VAL A 377 -8.15 -10.85 15.77
CA VAL A 377 -7.82 -11.74 14.67
C VAL A 377 -6.63 -12.61 15.05
N LEU A 378 -6.89 -13.66 15.84
CA LEU A 378 -5.88 -14.63 16.25
C LEU A 378 -6.35 -16.03 15.88
N VAL A 379 -5.47 -16.79 15.24
CA VAL A 379 -5.69 -18.19 14.89
C VAL A 379 -4.48 -18.99 15.40
N PRO A 380 -4.63 -19.81 16.45
CA PRO A 380 -3.52 -20.58 17.00
C PRO A 380 -2.81 -21.44 15.94
N GLY A 381 -1.48 -21.31 15.84
CA GLY A 381 -0.66 -22.06 14.87
C GLY A 381 -0.69 -21.55 13.45
N LEU A 382 -1.45 -20.48 13.16
CA LEU A 382 -1.46 -19.80 11.89
C LEU A 382 -1.04 -18.34 12.10
N VAL A 383 0.02 -17.89 11.43
CA VAL A 383 0.53 -16.53 11.55
C VAL A 383 -0.10 -15.63 10.48
N LEU A 384 -0.58 -14.49 10.91
CA LEU A 384 -1.21 -13.50 10.04
C LEU A 384 -0.28 -12.33 9.79
N ALA A 385 -0.09 -11.95 8.54
CA ALA A 385 0.70 -10.80 8.12
C ALA A 385 0.04 -10.10 6.93
N GLY A 386 0.41 -8.87 6.67
CA GLY A 386 -0.09 -8.15 5.49
C GLY A 386 -0.63 -6.77 5.82
N MET A 387 -1.34 -6.17 4.88
CA MET A 387 -1.81 -4.79 4.99
C MET A 387 -2.76 -4.53 6.17
N PHE A 388 -3.41 -5.56 6.70
CA PHE A 388 -4.35 -5.46 7.82
C PHE A 388 -3.67 -5.55 9.19
N SER A 389 -2.41 -5.95 9.24
CA SER A 389 -1.66 -6.16 10.48
C SER A 389 -1.20 -4.86 11.15
N GLU A 390 -0.74 -4.96 12.40
CA GLU A 390 -0.36 -3.80 13.22
C GLU A 390 0.75 -2.97 12.60
N GLU A 391 1.66 -3.58 11.89
CA GLU A 391 2.79 -2.92 11.22
C GLU A 391 2.34 -1.95 10.13
N ASN A 392 1.15 -2.14 9.59
CA ASN A 392 0.53 -1.28 8.59
C ASN A 392 -0.48 -0.28 9.17
N TYR A 393 -0.78 -0.36 10.47
CA TYR A 393 -1.68 0.57 11.12
C TYR A 393 -0.90 1.81 11.61
N PRO A 394 -1.44 3.02 11.49
CA PRO A 394 -2.75 3.40 10.95
C PRO A 394 -2.73 3.73 9.44
N GLU A 395 -1.61 3.59 8.76
CA GLU A 395 -1.50 3.81 7.32
C GLU A 395 -0.64 2.72 6.67
N ARG A 396 -1.23 2.00 5.71
CA ARG A 396 -0.53 0.96 4.97
C ARG A 396 0.61 1.54 4.11
N SER A 397 1.71 0.81 4.05
CA SER A 397 2.90 1.18 3.28
C SER A 397 3.70 -0.05 2.83
N ILE A 398 4.67 0.14 1.93
CA ILE A 398 5.67 -0.87 1.60
C ILE A 398 6.44 -1.26 2.88
N GLU A 399 6.89 -0.28 3.65
CA GLU A 399 7.58 -0.46 4.94
C GLU A 399 6.78 -1.33 5.91
N GLY A 400 5.49 -1.01 6.10
CA GLY A 400 4.61 -1.80 6.98
C GLY A 400 4.46 -3.24 6.50
N SER A 401 4.41 -3.47 5.19
CA SER A 401 4.32 -4.82 4.63
C SER A 401 5.63 -5.61 4.77
N VAL A 402 6.79 -4.97 4.66
CA VAL A 402 8.11 -5.56 4.94
C VAL A 402 8.20 -5.93 6.43
N ARG A 403 7.82 -5.02 7.32
CA ARG A 403 7.79 -5.27 8.77
C ARG A 403 6.89 -6.44 9.13
N ALA A 404 5.68 -6.51 8.57
CA ALA A 404 4.73 -7.58 8.80
C ALA A 404 5.30 -8.95 8.37
N GLY A 405 5.91 -9.01 7.19
CA GLY A 405 6.55 -10.24 6.70
C GLY A 405 7.73 -10.69 7.58
N LYS A 406 8.57 -9.76 8.00
CA LYS A 406 9.71 -10.04 8.89
C LYS A 406 9.25 -10.52 10.27
N ARG A 407 8.24 -9.85 10.88
CA ARG A 407 7.64 -10.28 12.15
C ARG A 407 7.07 -11.69 12.03
N ALA A 408 6.31 -11.98 10.97
CA ALA A 408 5.72 -13.31 10.78
C ALA A 408 6.78 -14.41 10.68
N ALA A 409 7.88 -14.16 9.97
CA ALA A 409 8.99 -15.09 9.90
C ALA A 409 9.65 -15.31 11.27
N MET A 410 9.88 -14.22 12.02
CA MET A 410 10.47 -14.32 13.37
C MET A 410 9.57 -15.11 14.32
N GLU A 411 8.25 -14.90 14.30
CA GLU A 411 7.29 -15.62 15.14
C GLU A 411 7.33 -17.14 14.88
N ILE A 412 7.45 -17.55 13.62
CA ILE A 412 7.63 -18.97 13.26
C ILE A 412 8.96 -19.50 13.81
N LEU A 413 10.06 -18.76 13.59
CA LEU A 413 11.40 -19.18 14.07
C LEU A 413 11.45 -19.31 15.60
N ASP A 414 10.83 -18.41 16.33
CA ASP A 414 10.78 -18.45 17.78
C ASP A 414 9.93 -19.64 18.26
N THR A 415 8.79 -19.91 17.60
CA THR A 415 7.96 -21.08 17.88
C THR A 415 8.72 -22.42 17.66
N ILE A 416 9.51 -22.50 16.59
CA ILE A 416 10.35 -23.68 16.30
C ILE A 416 11.38 -23.87 17.41
N ARG A 417 12.10 -22.82 17.80
CA ARG A 417 13.12 -22.87 18.89
C ARG A 417 12.52 -23.30 20.23
N GLU A 418 11.34 -22.78 20.56
CA GLU A 418 10.66 -23.18 21.80
C GLU A 418 10.26 -24.67 21.82
N ARG A 419 9.86 -25.21 20.65
CA ARG A 419 9.57 -26.67 20.54
C ARG A 419 10.83 -27.51 20.69
N GLU A 420 11.95 -27.13 20.10
CA GLU A 420 13.23 -27.80 20.20
C GLU A 420 13.76 -27.82 21.66
N VAL A 421 13.52 -26.78 22.44
CA VAL A 421 13.93 -26.71 23.85
C VAL A 421 13.07 -27.62 24.76
N ARG A 422 11.83 -27.90 24.37
CA ARG A 422 10.91 -28.74 25.16
C ARG A 422 11.04 -30.25 24.86
N GLN A 423 11.69 -30.62 23.77
CA GLN A 423 12.03 -32.02 23.42
C GLN A 423 13.41 -32.41 23.97
#